data_ba63d031f7aa1c3f6cc35dadee2a8900
#
_entry.id   ba63d031f7aa1c3f6cc35dadee2a8900
#
_cell.length_a   1.000
_cell.length_b   1.000
_cell.length_c   1.000
_cell.angle_alpha   90.00
_cell.angle_beta   90.00
_cell.angle_gamma   90.00
#
_symmetry.space_group_name_H-M   'P 1'
#
loop_
_entity.id
_entity.type
_entity.pdbx_description
1 polymer ?
#
loop_
_entity_poly.entity_id
_entity_poly.type
_entity_poly.pdbx_seq_one_letter_code
_entity_poly.pdbx_strand_id
1 'polypeptide(L)'
;MHKTAPAGSATRAAASLAELIRFRTVSSRVPAEVDAGEFEAFLAALPRLYPSVHAVLEVERVNGHALLFRWPGTSADAGSRPAVLMAHYDVVPAGDEQAWTHPPFSGHSDGTHLWGRGTLDDKGQLVAILEAAEVLLGEGYAPEHDVYFSFGNNEETAGDSAAAAVELLAGREVRPWLVLDEGGAVAGGAFPGVSRPAAVVGVAEKGILDVELLTRDPGGHASTPPRMGATARLARAITRIERSPFPQSLPEVTAEMLRRFGPHTPPPMRAVFANVALLRAPITWLFGR
;
A
#
# COMPACT_ATOMS: atom_id res chain seq x y z
N MET A 1 -22.38 7.79 17.88
CA MET A 1 -22.23 9.24 17.74
C MET A 1 -20.99 9.49 16.89
N HIS A 2 -21.14 9.95 15.65
CA HIS A 2 -19.98 10.38 14.86
C HIS A 2 -19.47 11.69 15.45
N LYS A 3 -18.38 11.64 16.21
CA LYS A 3 -17.61 12.85 16.53
C LYS A 3 -16.93 13.32 15.24
N THR A 4 -17.19 14.53 14.82
CA THR A 4 -16.39 15.20 13.78
C THR A 4 -15.01 15.50 14.34
N ALA A 5 -13.97 15.35 13.51
CA ALA A 5 -12.61 15.72 13.92
C ALA A 5 -12.57 17.17 14.42
N PRO A 6 -11.73 17.49 15.43
CA PRO A 6 -11.61 18.85 15.96
C PRO A 6 -11.30 19.86 14.86
N ALA A 7 -11.85 21.06 14.98
CA ALA A 7 -11.52 22.14 14.05
C ALA A 7 -9.99 22.37 14.04
N GLY A 8 -9.40 22.38 12.84
CA GLY A 8 -7.96 22.56 12.66
C GLY A 8 -7.12 21.27 12.52
N SER A 9 -7.67 20.08 12.83
CA SER A 9 -6.90 18.82 12.66
C SER A 9 -6.59 18.55 11.18
N ALA A 10 -7.53 18.79 10.27
CA ALA A 10 -7.29 18.64 8.83
C ALA A 10 -6.20 19.59 8.32
N THR A 11 -6.15 20.83 8.85
CA THR A 11 -5.10 21.81 8.49
C THR A 11 -3.74 21.35 9.02
N ARG A 12 -3.69 20.79 10.23
CA ARG A 12 -2.47 20.26 10.84
C ARG A 12 -1.99 19.03 10.06
N ALA A 13 -2.87 18.09 9.76
CA ALA A 13 -2.54 16.92 8.94
C ALA A 13 -1.95 17.32 7.59
N ALA A 14 -2.57 18.30 6.89
CA ALA A 14 -2.05 18.80 5.63
C ALA A 14 -0.67 19.44 5.77
N ALA A 15 -0.43 20.20 6.83
CA ALA A 15 0.88 20.81 7.09
C ALA A 15 1.95 19.76 7.40
N SER A 16 1.63 18.76 8.22
CA SER A 16 2.52 17.65 8.54
C SER A 16 2.86 16.84 7.29
N LEU A 17 1.87 16.52 6.47
CA LEU A 17 2.08 15.82 5.21
C LEU A 17 2.95 16.64 4.25
N ALA A 18 2.67 17.94 4.11
CA ALA A 18 3.48 18.83 3.27
C ALA A 18 4.95 18.85 3.68
N GLU A 19 5.23 18.79 4.98
CA GLU A 19 6.58 18.69 5.49
C GLU A 19 7.21 17.34 5.19
N LEU A 20 6.49 16.25 5.48
CA LEU A 20 6.98 14.88 5.30
C LEU A 20 7.22 14.50 3.82
N ILE A 21 6.49 15.13 2.89
CA ILE A 21 6.72 14.98 1.44
C ILE A 21 8.10 15.49 1.02
N ARG A 22 8.67 16.45 1.74
CA ARG A 22 9.97 17.05 1.36
C ARG A 22 11.14 16.09 1.54
N PHE A 23 11.00 15.08 2.38
CA PHE A 23 12.01 14.03 2.53
C PHE A 23 11.91 13.06 1.35
N ARG A 24 13.02 12.91 0.63
CA ARG A 24 13.13 12.05 -0.56
C ARG A 24 13.42 10.60 -0.15
N THR A 25 12.50 9.99 0.53
CA THR A 25 12.62 8.60 1.00
C THR A 25 12.40 7.59 -0.13
N VAL A 26 13.18 7.73 -1.20
CA VAL A 26 13.11 6.84 -2.37
C VAL A 26 13.80 5.53 -2.05
N SER A 27 13.05 4.42 -2.11
CA SER A 27 13.60 3.09 -1.91
C SER A 27 14.20 2.51 -3.21
N SER A 28 15.17 1.64 -3.07
CA SER A 28 15.78 0.87 -4.17
C SER A 28 16.15 -0.53 -3.71
N ARG A 29 16.05 -1.50 -4.63
CA ARG A 29 16.58 -2.85 -4.42
C ARG A 29 18.11 -2.88 -4.33
N VAL A 30 18.77 -1.81 -4.75
CA VAL A 30 20.22 -1.63 -4.66
C VAL A 30 20.52 -0.73 -3.46
N PRO A 31 21.06 -1.26 -2.34
CA PRO A 31 21.25 -0.49 -1.11
C PRO A 31 22.11 0.77 -1.28
N ALA A 32 23.06 0.76 -2.22
CA ALA A 32 23.92 1.91 -2.50
C ALA A 32 23.20 3.09 -3.16
N GLU A 33 21.99 2.89 -3.67
CA GLU A 33 21.15 3.95 -4.28
C GLU A 33 20.18 4.57 -3.27
N VAL A 34 20.08 4.02 -2.07
CA VAL A 34 19.21 4.54 -1.01
C VAL A 34 19.93 5.64 -0.24
N ASP A 35 19.36 6.83 -0.20
CA ASP A 35 19.84 7.90 0.66
C ASP A 35 19.33 7.73 2.09
N ALA A 36 20.09 7.02 2.91
CA ALA A 36 19.75 6.77 4.31
C ALA A 36 19.56 8.07 5.12
N GLY A 37 20.20 9.17 4.71
CA GLY A 37 20.06 10.47 5.36
C GLY A 37 18.64 11.03 5.24
N GLU A 38 17.97 10.85 4.12
CA GLU A 38 16.58 11.24 3.91
C GLU A 38 15.61 10.45 4.81
N PHE A 39 15.87 9.13 4.99
CA PHE A 39 15.10 8.29 5.91
C PHE A 39 15.30 8.70 7.37
N GLU A 40 16.54 8.94 7.79
CA GLU A 40 16.82 9.41 9.15
C GLU A 40 16.22 10.80 9.42
N ALA A 41 16.27 11.71 8.46
CA ALA A 41 15.67 13.03 8.58
C ALA A 41 14.14 12.96 8.69
N PHE A 42 13.50 12.07 7.91
CA PHE A 42 12.07 11.78 8.02
C PHE A 42 11.72 11.30 9.43
N LEU A 43 12.44 10.28 9.91
CA LEU A 43 12.21 9.71 11.24
C LEU A 43 12.42 10.74 12.36
N ALA A 44 13.41 11.61 12.23
CA ALA A 44 13.69 12.68 13.19
C ALA A 44 12.59 13.76 13.24
N ALA A 45 11.82 13.93 12.16
CA ALA A 45 10.72 14.88 12.12
C ALA A 45 9.48 14.39 12.90
N LEU A 46 9.24 13.09 12.98
CA LEU A 46 8.03 12.52 13.57
C LEU A 46 7.79 12.93 15.04
N PRO A 47 8.78 12.86 15.97
CA PRO A 47 8.56 13.25 17.36
C PRO A 47 8.17 14.72 17.52
N ARG A 48 8.63 15.59 16.61
CA ARG A 48 8.28 17.00 16.62
C ARG A 48 6.87 17.27 16.10
N LEU A 49 6.45 16.50 15.08
CA LEU A 49 5.13 16.61 14.48
C LEU A 49 4.05 15.98 15.35
N TYR A 50 4.38 14.89 16.06
CA TYR A 50 3.46 14.08 16.85
C TYR A 50 4.01 13.84 18.28
N PRO A 51 4.14 14.90 19.08
CA PRO A 51 4.78 14.79 20.40
C PRO A 51 4.01 13.93 21.38
N SER A 52 2.66 13.95 21.37
CA SER A 52 1.85 13.11 22.28
C SER A 52 1.97 11.65 21.94
N VAL A 53 1.98 11.31 20.64
CA VAL A 53 2.21 9.93 20.16
C VAL A 53 3.55 9.41 20.67
N HIS A 54 4.62 10.18 20.49
CA HIS A 54 5.97 9.75 20.90
C HIS A 54 6.18 9.79 22.43
N ALA A 55 5.35 10.52 23.17
CA ALA A 55 5.41 10.53 24.64
C ALA A 55 4.67 9.34 25.27
N VAL A 56 3.65 8.80 24.63
CA VAL A 56 2.74 7.81 25.21
C VAL A 56 2.93 6.42 24.60
N LEU A 57 3.14 6.32 23.29
CA LEU A 57 3.30 5.04 22.61
C LEU A 57 4.73 4.53 22.78
N GLU A 58 4.85 3.21 22.90
CA GLU A 58 6.15 2.53 22.79
C GLU A 58 6.56 2.54 21.31
N VAL A 59 7.77 3.01 21.01
CA VAL A 59 8.28 3.16 19.65
C VAL A 59 9.59 2.40 19.53
N GLU A 60 9.69 1.54 18.53
CA GLU A 60 10.93 0.83 18.22
C GLU A 60 11.23 0.83 16.73
N ARG A 61 12.51 0.77 16.40
CA ARG A 61 12.98 0.58 15.04
C ARG A 61 13.03 -0.90 14.70
N VAL A 62 12.54 -1.23 13.53
CA VAL A 62 12.55 -2.59 12.98
C VAL A 62 13.37 -2.58 11.69
N ASN A 63 14.30 -3.51 11.56
CA ASN A 63 15.10 -3.69 10.35
C ASN A 63 15.72 -2.38 9.80
N GLY A 64 16.30 -1.58 10.70
CA GLY A 64 16.98 -0.33 10.38
C GLY A 64 16.06 0.91 10.43
N HIS A 65 15.23 1.12 9.44
CA HIS A 65 14.43 2.35 9.33
C HIS A 65 12.93 2.16 9.55
N ALA A 66 12.37 0.96 9.41
CA ALA A 66 10.96 0.73 9.71
C ALA A 66 10.64 1.02 11.19
N LEU A 67 9.41 1.42 11.47
CA LEU A 67 8.93 1.74 12.82
C LEU A 67 7.79 0.82 13.21
N LEU A 68 7.83 0.36 14.46
CA LEU A 68 6.69 -0.28 15.12
C LEU A 68 6.33 0.53 16.35
N PHE A 69 5.09 1.03 16.39
CA PHE A 69 4.51 1.67 17.55
C PHE A 69 3.58 0.69 18.24
N ARG A 70 3.53 0.73 19.56
CA ARG A 70 2.51 0.07 20.36
C ARG A 70 1.79 1.10 21.21
N TRP A 71 0.50 1.22 21.05
CA TRP A 71 -0.39 1.95 21.94
C TRP A 71 -1.01 0.94 22.90
N PRO A 72 -0.56 0.87 24.16
CA PRO A 72 -1.05 -0.10 25.11
C PRO A 72 -2.54 0.07 25.39
N GLY A 73 -3.27 -1.03 25.38
CA GLY A 73 -4.67 -1.06 25.79
C GLY A 73 -4.83 -0.98 27.32
N THR A 74 -6.02 -0.60 27.76
CA THR A 74 -6.35 -0.43 29.17
C THR A 74 -7.01 -1.65 29.82
N SER A 75 -7.47 -2.61 29.01
CA SER A 75 -8.09 -3.84 29.49
C SER A 75 -7.05 -4.79 30.09
N ALA A 76 -7.46 -5.61 31.05
CA ALA A 76 -6.61 -6.67 31.59
C ALA A 76 -6.21 -7.73 30.54
N ASP A 77 -6.98 -7.85 29.48
CA ASP A 77 -6.72 -8.71 28.33
C ASP A 77 -6.40 -7.94 27.03
N ALA A 78 -5.79 -6.73 27.18
CA ALA A 78 -5.51 -5.81 26.08
C ALA A 78 -4.85 -6.48 24.86
N GLY A 79 -3.95 -7.45 25.09
CA GLY A 79 -3.29 -8.22 24.03
C GLY A 79 -4.16 -9.30 23.35
N SER A 80 -5.39 -9.55 23.82
CA SER A 80 -6.22 -10.63 23.26
C SER A 80 -6.79 -10.33 21.86
N ARG A 81 -6.99 -9.06 21.53
CA ARG A 81 -7.57 -8.60 20.26
C ARG A 81 -6.83 -7.38 19.70
N PRO A 82 -5.52 -7.43 19.53
CA PRO A 82 -4.77 -6.29 19.02
C PRO A 82 -5.14 -5.98 17.58
N ALA A 83 -5.12 -4.70 17.22
CA ALA A 83 -5.23 -4.24 15.85
C ALA A 83 -3.87 -3.74 15.35
N VAL A 84 -3.58 -3.94 14.07
CA VAL A 84 -2.40 -3.38 13.41
C VAL A 84 -2.88 -2.45 12.30
N LEU A 85 -2.41 -1.21 12.31
CA LEU A 85 -2.58 -0.24 11.23
C LEU A 85 -1.22 -0.11 10.53
N MET A 86 -1.23 -0.32 9.23
CA MET A 86 -0.01 -0.30 8.42
C MET A 86 0.01 0.91 7.50
N ALA A 87 1.20 1.33 7.17
CA ALA A 87 1.49 2.30 6.11
C ALA A 87 2.98 2.18 5.75
N HIS A 88 3.40 2.79 4.64
CA HIS A 88 4.82 2.93 4.35
C HIS A 88 5.18 4.40 4.05
N TYR A 89 6.43 4.74 4.20
CA TYR A 89 6.91 6.09 3.96
C TYR A 89 8.02 6.19 2.92
N ASP A 90 8.47 5.04 2.42
CA ASP A 90 9.25 5.04 1.18
C ASP A 90 8.36 5.34 -0.03
N VAL A 91 8.98 5.72 -1.10
CA VAL A 91 8.30 6.12 -2.34
C VAL A 91 9.09 5.66 -3.56
N VAL A 92 8.39 5.43 -4.68
CA VAL A 92 9.04 5.21 -5.97
C VAL A 92 9.74 6.48 -6.47
N PRO A 93 10.74 6.37 -7.35
CA PRO A 93 11.35 7.52 -8.02
C PRO A 93 10.31 8.43 -8.67
N ALA A 94 10.56 9.74 -8.66
CA ALA A 94 9.66 10.71 -9.28
C ALA A 94 9.67 10.67 -10.82
N GLY A 95 10.66 10.02 -11.42
CA GLY A 95 10.87 10.05 -12.87
C GLY A 95 11.35 11.43 -13.35
N ASP A 96 10.82 11.88 -14.48
CA ASP A 96 11.13 13.23 -14.99
C ASP A 96 10.43 14.30 -14.14
N GLU A 97 11.19 14.95 -13.26
CA GLU A 97 10.65 15.98 -12.36
C GLU A 97 10.11 17.21 -13.11
N GLN A 98 10.53 17.43 -14.36
CA GLN A 98 10.03 18.54 -15.17
C GLN A 98 8.62 18.29 -15.72
N ALA A 99 8.18 17.04 -15.77
CA ALA A 99 6.83 16.67 -16.17
C ALA A 99 5.78 16.90 -15.07
N TRP A 100 6.20 17.22 -13.84
CA TRP A 100 5.29 17.48 -12.73
C TRP A 100 4.77 18.93 -12.77
N THR A 101 3.48 19.11 -12.43
CA THR A 101 2.87 20.44 -12.28
C THR A 101 3.55 21.26 -11.18
N HIS A 102 3.93 20.60 -10.08
CA HIS A 102 4.74 21.17 -8.99
C HIS A 102 5.87 20.20 -8.69
N PRO A 103 7.05 20.67 -8.24
CA PRO A 103 8.15 19.76 -7.92
C PRO A 103 7.71 18.63 -6.97
N PRO A 104 8.03 17.36 -7.26
CA PRO A 104 7.44 16.19 -6.58
C PRO A 104 7.73 16.11 -5.08
N PHE A 105 8.78 16.75 -4.61
CA PHE A 105 9.16 16.80 -3.21
C PHE A 105 9.05 18.19 -2.58
N SER A 106 8.24 19.08 -3.18
CA SER A 106 8.05 20.44 -2.63
C SER A 106 7.05 20.49 -1.48
N GLY A 107 6.13 19.51 -1.38
CA GLY A 107 5.01 19.59 -0.45
C GLY A 107 4.13 20.81 -0.75
N HIS A 108 3.97 21.18 -2.03
CA HIS A 108 3.19 22.34 -2.44
C HIS A 108 1.71 22.17 -2.12
N SER A 109 1.10 23.21 -1.54
CA SER A 109 -0.36 23.28 -1.34
C SER A 109 -0.92 24.50 -2.06
N ASP A 110 -1.97 24.30 -2.83
CA ASP A 110 -2.76 25.37 -3.46
C ASP A 110 -3.96 25.79 -2.63
N GLY A 111 -4.09 25.26 -1.40
CA GLY A 111 -5.20 25.48 -0.49
C GLY A 111 -6.37 24.51 -0.68
N THR A 112 -6.40 23.74 -1.77
CA THR A 112 -7.41 22.73 -2.08
C THR A 112 -6.77 21.34 -2.19
N HIS A 113 -5.56 21.28 -2.77
CA HIS A 113 -4.81 20.06 -2.98
C HIS A 113 -3.42 20.19 -2.38
N LEU A 114 -2.89 19.07 -1.94
CA LEU A 114 -1.49 18.89 -1.58
C LEU A 114 -0.82 18.03 -2.65
N TRP A 115 0.26 18.57 -3.22
CA TRP A 115 0.97 17.99 -4.36
C TRP A 115 2.30 17.38 -3.91
N GLY A 116 2.57 16.17 -4.34
CA GLY A 116 3.87 15.57 -4.14
C GLY A 116 3.90 14.04 -4.27
N ARG A 117 5.09 13.49 -4.45
CA ARG A 117 5.32 12.05 -4.45
C ARG A 117 5.12 11.51 -3.02
N GLY A 118 4.26 10.50 -2.88
CA GLY A 118 3.91 9.91 -1.58
C GLY A 118 2.72 10.57 -0.88
N THR A 119 2.03 11.57 -1.48
CA THR A 119 0.83 12.15 -0.86
C THR A 119 -0.33 11.17 -0.72
N LEU A 120 -0.48 10.23 -1.66
CA LEU A 120 -1.46 9.15 -1.63
C LEU A 120 -0.83 7.83 -1.26
N ASP A 121 0.37 7.55 -1.76
CA ASP A 121 1.07 6.29 -1.66
C ASP A 121 2.47 6.54 -1.07
N ASP A 122 2.71 6.37 0.29
CA ASP A 122 1.63 6.14 1.27
C ASP A 122 1.84 7.01 2.54
N LYS A 123 2.67 8.09 2.44
CA LYS A 123 2.85 9.05 3.55
C LYS A 123 1.52 9.67 4.02
N GLY A 124 0.52 9.73 3.11
CA GLY A 124 -0.80 10.24 3.44
C GLY A 124 -1.51 9.39 4.49
N GLN A 125 -1.49 8.08 4.37
CA GLN A 125 -2.08 7.16 5.35
C GLN A 125 -1.29 7.18 6.68
N LEU A 126 0.05 7.19 6.60
CA LEU A 126 0.89 7.35 7.80
C LEU A 126 0.51 8.60 8.59
N VAL A 127 0.37 9.74 7.90
CA VAL A 127 -0.06 10.99 8.53
C VAL A 127 -1.48 10.87 9.10
N ALA A 128 -2.40 10.23 8.39
CA ALA A 128 -3.77 10.05 8.87
C ALA A 128 -3.81 9.22 10.17
N ILE A 129 -3.02 8.16 10.26
CA ILE A 129 -2.89 7.32 11.46
C ILE A 129 -2.31 8.11 12.63
N LEU A 130 -1.17 8.78 12.41
CA LEU A 130 -0.50 9.55 13.48
C LEU A 130 -1.33 10.74 13.94
N GLU A 131 -1.97 11.46 13.02
CA GLU A 131 -2.83 12.58 13.34
C GLU A 131 -4.06 12.16 14.14
N ALA A 132 -4.67 11.02 13.78
CA ALA A 132 -5.79 10.46 14.53
C ALA A 132 -5.37 10.09 15.97
N ALA A 133 -4.21 9.46 16.11
CA ALA A 133 -3.67 9.12 17.43
C ALA A 133 -3.35 10.36 18.26
N GLU A 134 -2.71 11.39 17.67
CA GLU A 134 -2.37 12.64 18.35
C GLU A 134 -3.63 13.36 18.84
N VAL A 135 -4.71 13.40 18.04
CA VAL A 135 -6.00 13.98 18.43
C VAL A 135 -6.63 13.20 19.59
N LEU A 136 -6.69 11.88 19.46
CA LEU A 136 -7.31 11.01 20.47
C LEU A 136 -6.57 11.08 21.81
N LEU A 137 -5.24 11.11 21.78
CA LEU A 137 -4.41 11.31 22.98
C LEU A 137 -4.67 12.66 23.62
N GLY A 138 -4.78 13.73 22.80
CA GLY A 138 -5.13 15.06 23.30
C GLY A 138 -6.53 15.14 23.94
N GLU A 139 -7.44 14.25 23.56
CA GLU A 139 -8.77 14.08 24.17
C GLU A 139 -8.75 13.14 25.41
N GLY A 140 -7.59 12.61 25.79
CA GLY A 140 -7.45 11.66 26.89
C GLY A 140 -7.98 10.26 26.58
N TYR A 141 -8.11 9.91 25.30
CA TYR A 141 -8.54 8.58 24.89
C TYR A 141 -7.42 7.56 25.12
N ALA A 142 -7.79 6.38 25.59
CA ALA A 142 -6.94 5.21 25.61
C ALA A 142 -7.71 4.01 25.02
N PRO A 143 -7.12 3.18 24.19
CA PRO A 143 -7.80 2.04 23.60
C PRO A 143 -8.07 0.95 24.64
N GLU A 144 -9.09 0.14 24.43
CA GLU A 144 -9.37 -1.03 25.25
C GLU A 144 -8.35 -2.14 25.00
N HIS A 145 -8.03 -2.40 23.72
CA HIS A 145 -7.03 -3.38 23.29
C HIS A 145 -5.81 -2.68 22.70
N ASP A 146 -4.70 -3.41 22.66
CA ASP A 146 -3.47 -2.91 22.04
C ASP A 146 -3.68 -2.52 20.59
N VAL A 147 -3.13 -1.37 20.20
CA VAL A 147 -3.11 -0.95 18.78
C VAL A 147 -1.65 -0.76 18.38
N TYR A 148 -1.28 -1.40 17.29
CA TYR A 148 0.05 -1.26 16.71
C TYR A 148 -0.01 -0.43 15.44
N PHE A 149 1.02 0.41 15.21
CA PHE A 149 1.25 1.04 13.92
C PHE A 149 2.55 0.47 13.36
N SER A 150 2.50 -0.07 12.16
CA SER A 150 3.67 -0.64 11.47
C SER A 150 3.96 0.20 10.24
N PHE A 151 5.06 0.96 10.25
CA PHE A 151 5.44 1.83 9.14
C PHE A 151 6.67 1.29 8.43
N GLY A 152 6.46 0.81 7.21
CA GLY A 152 7.49 0.27 6.34
C GLY A 152 8.37 1.35 5.70
N ASN A 153 9.57 0.97 5.29
CA ASN A 153 10.53 1.84 4.63
C ASN A 153 11.03 1.31 3.28
N ASN A 154 10.52 0.18 2.81
CA ASN A 154 10.94 -0.46 1.56
C ASN A 154 9.81 -1.29 0.91
N GLU A 155 8.57 -0.85 1.06
CA GLU A 155 7.38 -1.50 0.49
C GLU A 155 7.46 -1.50 -1.04
N GLU A 156 7.73 -0.35 -1.65
CA GLU A 156 7.78 -0.10 -3.10
C GLU A 156 8.79 -0.99 -3.85
N THR A 157 9.69 -1.61 -3.11
CA THR A 157 10.68 -2.53 -3.65
C THR A 157 10.43 -3.99 -3.26
N ALA A 158 9.27 -4.29 -2.66
CA ALA A 158 8.93 -5.56 -2.05
C ALA A 158 10.02 -6.00 -1.04
N GLY A 159 10.43 -5.04 -0.19
CA GLY A 159 11.46 -5.25 0.82
C GLY A 159 10.97 -6.06 2.02
N ASP A 160 11.81 -6.15 3.01
CA ASP A 160 11.64 -7.07 4.13
C ASP A 160 11.13 -6.41 5.43
N SER A 161 10.86 -5.08 5.40
CA SER A 161 10.45 -4.36 6.62
C SER A 161 9.14 -4.87 7.20
N ALA A 162 8.14 -5.16 6.36
CA ALA A 162 6.86 -5.71 6.81
C ALA A 162 7.03 -7.13 7.36
N ALA A 163 7.83 -7.98 6.69
CA ALA A 163 8.14 -9.33 7.17
C ALA A 163 8.85 -9.30 8.52
N ALA A 164 9.81 -8.41 8.71
CA ALA A 164 10.53 -8.24 9.98
C ALA A 164 9.59 -7.80 11.12
N ALA A 165 8.63 -6.89 10.83
CA ALA A 165 7.61 -6.50 11.81
C ALA A 165 6.70 -7.68 12.19
N VAL A 166 6.29 -8.51 11.21
CA VAL A 166 5.51 -9.73 11.45
C VAL A 166 6.29 -10.72 12.30
N GLU A 167 7.56 -10.98 12.01
CA GLU A 167 8.42 -11.88 12.80
C GLU A 167 8.56 -11.39 14.24
N LEU A 168 8.75 -10.08 14.43
CA LEU A 168 8.85 -9.47 15.76
C LEU A 168 7.55 -9.63 16.56
N LEU A 169 6.40 -9.33 15.95
CA LEU A 169 5.10 -9.49 16.57
C LEU A 169 4.77 -10.96 16.87
N ALA A 170 5.10 -11.87 15.95
CA ALA A 170 4.92 -13.31 16.15
C ALA A 170 5.80 -13.83 17.29
N GLY A 171 7.07 -13.38 17.40
CA GLY A 171 7.97 -13.70 18.49
C GLY A 171 7.47 -13.22 19.87
N ARG A 172 6.60 -12.23 19.88
CA ARG A 172 5.88 -11.71 21.06
C ARG A 172 4.50 -12.34 21.27
N GLU A 173 4.18 -13.36 20.49
CA GLU A 173 2.88 -14.03 20.49
C GLU A 173 1.68 -13.10 20.19
N VAL A 174 1.92 -11.93 19.58
CA VAL A 174 0.89 -11.00 19.16
C VAL A 174 0.15 -11.56 17.95
N ARG A 175 -1.16 -11.75 18.08
CA ARG A 175 -2.06 -12.26 17.03
C ARG A 175 -3.14 -11.25 16.73
N PRO A 176 -2.98 -10.38 15.73
CA PRO A 176 -3.97 -9.37 15.39
C PRO A 176 -5.30 -10.00 14.99
N TRP A 177 -6.41 -9.43 15.48
CA TRP A 177 -7.74 -9.75 14.97
C TRP A 177 -8.07 -8.91 13.73
N LEU A 178 -7.38 -7.77 13.56
CA LEU A 178 -7.50 -6.87 12.42
C LEU A 178 -6.10 -6.40 12.02
N VAL A 179 -5.82 -6.47 10.74
CA VAL A 179 -4.72 -5.76 10.09
C VAL A 179 -5.34 -4.89 9.01
N LEU A 180 -5.08 -3.60 9.06
CA LEU A 180 -5.53 -2.63 8.07
C LEU A 180 -4.30 -2.01 7.42
N ASP A 181 -4.19 -2.21 6.13
CA ASP A 181 -3.15 -1.68 5.27
C ASP A 181 -3.72 -0.71 4.24
N GLU A 182 -2.93 -0.26 3.30
CA GLU A 182 -3.34 0.58 2.19
C GLU A 182 -4.18 -0.17 1.13
N GLY A 183 -4.52 0.50 0.03
CA GLY A 183 -5.09 -0.12 -1.18
C GLY A 183 -6.61 -0.02 -1.29
N GLY A 184 -7.28 0.67 -0.37
CA GLY A 184 -8.71 0.99 -0.47
C GLY A 184 -8.96 2.41 -0.99
N ALA A 185 -10.10 2.64 -1.62
CA ALA A 185 -10.51 3.97 -2.02
C ALA A 185 -12.03 4.14 -2.03
N VAL A 186 -12.48 5.37 -1.75
CA VAL A 186 -13.85 5.78 -2.09
C VAL A 186 -13.83 6.40 -3.47
N ALA A 187 -14.29 5.67 -4.48
CA ALA A 187 -14.22 6.10 -5.87
C ALA A 187 -15.60 6.30 -6.47
N GLY A 188 -15.79 7.45 -7.12
CA GLY A 188 -16.97 7.75 -7.96
C GLY A 188 -16.74 7.20 -9.37
N GLY A 189 -17.70 6.42 -9.90
CA GLY A 189 -17.59 5.90 -11.26
C GLY A 189 -16.49 4.84 -11.46
N ALA A 190 -15.94 4.28 -10.39
CA ALA A 190 -14.89 3.28 -10.43
C ALA A 190 -15.31 1.96 -11.11
N PHE A 191 -16.60 1.72 -11.19
CA PHE A 191 -17.14 0.53 -11.82
C PHE A 191 -18.12 0.92 -12.93
N PRO A 192 -17.99 0.36 -14.14
CA PRO A 192 -18.93 0.64 -15.24
C PRO A 192 -20.38 0.36 -14.81
N GLY A 193 -21.24 1.36 -14.97
CA GLY A 193 -22.65 1.26 -14.61
C GLY A 193 -22.98 1.50 -13.13
N VAL A 194 -22.02 1.73 -12.25
CA VAL A 194 -22.24 2.16 -10.86
C VAL A 194 -22.13 3.67 -10.79
N SER A 195 -23.27 4.36 -10.58
CA SER A 195 -23.34 5.83 -10.57
C SER A 195 -23.05 6.47 -9.22
N ARG A 196 -23.02 5.67 -8.15
CA ARG A 196 -22.75 6.14 -6.78
C ARG A 196 -21.29 5.93 -6.40
N PRO A 197 -20.71 6.80 -5.56
CA PRO A 197 -19.44 6.52 -4.94
C PRO A 197 -19.49 5.20 -4.18
N ALA A 198 -18.46 4.40 -4.33
CA ALA A 198 -18.31 3.11 -3.64
C ALA A 198 -17.00 3.10 -2.85
N ALA A 199 -17.07 2.72 -1.58
CA ALA A 199 -15.89 2.39 -0.82
C ALA A 199 -15.47 0.95 -1.20
N VAL A 200 -14.30 0.84 -1.80
CA VAL A 200 -13.69 -0.45 -2.15
C VAL A 200 -12.68 -0.81 -1.07
N VAL A 201 -12.87 -1.97 -0.46
CA VAL A 201 -11.96 -2.51 0.56
C VAL A 201 -11.31 -3.76 -0.03
N GLY A 202 -10.01 -3.75 -0.18
CA GLY A 202 -9.21 -4.92 -0.55
C GLY A 202 -9.21 -5.91 0.63
N VAL A 203 -9.54 -7.17 0.38
CA VAL A 203 -9.51 -8.23 1.40
C VAL A 203 -8.72 -9.44 0.94
N ALA A 204 -8.08 -9.34 -0.21
CA ALA A 204 -7.16 -10.33 -0.78
C ALA A 204 -6.30 -9.69 -1.86
N GLU A 205 -5.09 -10.14 -1.97
CA GLU A 205 -4.13 -9.74 -3.01
C GLU A 205 -3.74 -10.90 -3.90
N LYS A 206 -3.28 -10.58 -5.12
CA LYS A 206 -2.63 -11.54 -6.01
C LYS A 206 -1.15 -11.59 -5.68
N GLY A 207 -0.55 -12.79 -5.71
CA GLY A 207 0.89 -12.92 -5.63
C GLY A 207 1.58 -12.31 -6.86
N ILE A 208 2.72 -11.69 -6.65
CA ILE A 208 3.62 -11.20 -7.70
C ILE A 208 4.73 -12.22 -7.88
N LEU A 209 5.10 -12.46 -9.13
CA LEU A 209 6.22 -13.32 -9.48
C LEU A 209 7.07 -12.64 -10.56
N ASP A 210 8.30 -12.27 -10.20
CA ASP A 210 9.30 -11.83 -11.14
C ASP A 210 10.04 -13.06 -11.71
N VAL A 211 10.15 -13.14 -13.04
CA VAL A 211 10.82 -14.25 -13.73
C VAL A 211 11.91 -13.70 -14.63
N GLU A 212 13.13 -14.07 -14.36
CA GLU A 212 14.26 -13.79 -15.24
C GLU A 212 14.47 -14.95 -16.22
N LEU A 213 14.51 -14.64 -17.51
CA LEU A 213 14.81 -15.60 -18.57
C LEU A 213 16.23 -15.37 -19.09
N LEU A 214 17.14 -16.27 -18.75
CA LEU A 214 18.52 -16.20 -19.19
C LEU A 214 18.83 -17.26 -20.24
N THR A 215 19.36 -16.81 -21.38
CA THR A 215 19.92 -17.72 -22.42
C THR A 215 21.38 -17.39 -22.64
N ARG A 216 22.21 -18.43 -22.75
CA ARG A 216 23.64 -18.30 -23.02
C ARG A 216 24.00 -19.03 -24.31
N ASP A 217 24.95 -18.47 -25.02
CA ASP A 217 25.49 -19.05 -26.28
C ASP A 217 27.01 -18.92 -26.25
N PRO A 218 27.78 -19.92 -26.67
CA PRO A 218 29.23 -19.82 -26.73
C PRO A 218 29.73 -18.77 -27.74
N GLY A 219 28.80 -18.20 -28.55
CA GLY A 219 29.16 -17.31 -29.63
C GLY A 219 29.59 -18.09 -30.90
N GLY A 220 29.96 -17.32 -31.93
CA GLY A 220 30.40 -17.88 -33.19
C GLY A 220 30.62 -16.79 -34.24
N HIS A 221 31.07 -17.19 -35.41
CA HIS A 221 31.28 -16.27 -36.52
C HIS A 221 29.92 -15.87 -37.13
N ALA A 222 29.73 -14.59 -37.40
CA ALA A 222 28.46 -14.06 -37.89
C ALA A 222 28.02 -14.66 -39.27
N SER A 223 28.97 -15.17 -40.08
CA SER A 223 28.67 -15.79 -41.36
C SER A 223 28.12 -17.24 -41.24
N THR A 224 28.24 -17.87 -40.08
CA THR A 224 27.79 -19.23 -39.81
C THR A 224 26.98 -19.30 -38.51
N PRO A 225 25.84 -18.56 -38.41
CA PRO A 225 25.06 -18.49 -37.17
C PRO A 225 24.41 -19.88 -36.88
N PRO A 226 24.32 -20.26 -35.60
CA PRO A 226 23.58 -21.47 -35.22
C PRO A 226 22.08 -21.30 -35.53
N ARG A 227 21.40 -22.37 -35.94
CA ARG A 227 19.95 -22.33 -36.29
C ARG A 227 19.05 -21.82 -35.12
N MET A 228 19.48 -21.98 -33.89
CA MET A 228 18.77 -21.57 -32.67
C MET A 228 19.75 -20.94 -31.70
N GLY A 229 20.27 -19.77 -32.04
CA GLY A 229 21.13 -18.99 -31.15
C GLY A 229 20.39 -18.50 -29.86
N ALA A 230 21.12 -17.91 -28.95
CA ALA A 230 20.56 -17.44 -27.65
C ALA A 230 19.31 -16.58 -27.82
N THR A 231 19.35 -15.60 -28.72
CA THR A 231 18.20 -14.70 -29.01
C THR A 231 16.98 -15.47 -29.49
N ALA A 232 17.13 -16.43 -30.38
CA ALA A 232 16.00 -17.22 -30.91
C ALA A 232 15.40 -18.12 -29.82
N ARG A 233 16.23 -18.68 -28.93
CA ARG A 233 15.77 -19.47 -27.79
C ARG A 233 15.01 -18.61 -26.79
N LEU A 234 15.49 -17.40 -26.50
CA LEU A 234 14.84 -16.45 -25.60
C LEU A 234 13.46 -16.03 -26.16
N ALA A 235 13.41 -15.61 -27.43
CA ALA A 235 12.17 -15.24 -28.09
C ALA A 235 11.13 -16.39 -28.07
N ARG A 236 11.57 -17.64 -28.29
CA ARG A 236 10.71 -18.81 -28.20
C ARG A 236 10.18 -19.06 -26.77
N ALA A 237 11.02 -18.86 -25.76
CA ALA A 237 10.61 -19.00 -24.36
C ALA A 237 9.54 -17.95 -24.00
N ILE A 238 9.75 -16.68 -24.34
CA ILE A 238 8.79 -15.58 -24.14
C ILE A 238 7.45 -15.90 -24.81
N THR A 239 7.49 -16.27 -26.11
CA THR A 239 6.25 -16.61 -26.86
C THR A 239 5.51 -17.80 -26.25
N ARG A 240 6.21 -18.77 -25.66
CA ARG A 240 5.56 -19.90 -24.99
C ARG A 240 4.88 -19.49 -23.69
N ILE A 241 5.50 -18.60 -22.90
CA ILE A 241 4.90 -18.07 -21.68
C ILE A 241 3.62 -17.30 -22.03
N GLU A 242 3.69 -16.40 -23.01
CA GLU A 242 2.54 -15.61 -23.44
C GLU A 242 1.36 -16.48 -23.93
N ARG A 243 1.65 -17.57 -24.64
CA ARG A 243 0.62 -18.52 -25.14
C ARG A 243 0.04 -19.42 -24.05
N SER A 244 0.62 -19.45 -22.88
CA SER A 244 0.20 -20.30 -21.77
C SER A 244 -0.02 -19.45 -20.52
N PRO A 245 -0.99 -18.51 -20.53
CA PRO A 245 -1.29 -17.69 -19.38
C PRO A 245 -1.73 -18.56 -18.21
N PHE A 246 -1.55 -18.06 -16.99
CA PHE A 246 -2.06 -18.72 -15.81
C PHE A 246 -3.58 -18.91 -15.88
N PRO A 247 -4.12 -19.99 -15.30
CA PRO A 247 -5.56 -20.21 -15.25
C PRO A 247 -6.27 -19.02 -14.59
N GLN A 248 -7.25 -18.48 -15.29
CA GLN A 248 -8.04 -17.38 -14.75
C GLN A 248 -9.08 -17.90 -13.77
N SER A 249 -9.28 -17.18 -12.68
CA SER A 249 -10.32 -17.48 -11.71
C SER A 249 -11.03 -16.20 -11.26
N LEU A 250 -12.29 -16.33 -10.87
CA LEU A 250 -13.04 -15.27 -10.19
C LEU A 250 -13.01 -15.60 -8.69
N PRO A 251 -12.18 -14.91 -7.87
CA PRO A 251 -12.19 -15.13 -6.43
C PRO A 251 -13.56 -14.84 -5.82
N GLU A 252 -13.90 -15.50 -4.70
CA GLU A 252 -15.20 -15.31 -4.04
C GLU A 252 -15.40 -13.86 -3.58
N VAL A 253 -14.34 -13.22 -3.11
CA VAL A 253 -14.36 -11.79 -2.74
C VAL A 253 -14.76 -10.88 -3.90
N THR A 254 -14.27 -11.16 -5.11
CA THR A 254 -14.66 -10.42 -6.33
C THR A 254 -16.11 -10.74 -6.72
N ALA A 255 -16.52 -11.98 -6.61
CA ALA A 255 -17.91 -12.38 -6.86
C ALA A 255 -18.86 -11.69 -5.88
N GLU A 256 -18.50 -11.57 -4.60
CA GLU A 256 -19.28 -10.85 -3.59
C GLU A 256 -19.33 -9.34 -3.89
N MET A 257 -18.22 -8.73 -4.30
CA MET A 257 -18.19 -7.33 -4.73
C MET A 257 -19.18 -7.09 -5.89
N LEU A 258 -19.17 -7.95 -6.90
CA LEU A 258 -20.11 -7.85 -8.03
C LEU A 258 -21.57 -7.99 -7.57
N ARG A 259 -21.88 -8.91 -6.67
CA ARG A 259 -23.22 -9.07 -6.08
C ARG A 259 -23.66 -7.80 -5.36
N ARG A 260 -22.78 -7.18 -4.58
CA ARG A 260 -23.05 -5.93 -3.85
C ARG A 260 -23.26 -4.74 -4.78
N PHE A 261 -22.56 -4.68 -5.91
CA PHE A 261 -22.78 -3.65 -6.93
C PHE A 261 -24.05 -3.87 -7.73
N GLY A 262 -24.55 -5.09 -7.86
CA GLY A 262 -25.72 -5.44 -8.67
C GLY A 262 -26.91 -4.51 -8.50
N PRO A 263 -27.41 -4.25 -7.28
CA PRO A 263 -28.55 -3.35 -7.03
C PRO A 263 -28.33 -1.90 -7.54
N HIS A 264 -27.09 -1.47 -7.70
CA HIS A 264 -26.69 -0.12 -8.07
C HIS A 264 -26.32 0.00 -9.56
N THR A 265 -26.58 -1.02 -10.36
CA THR A 265 -26.29 -1.07 -11.80
C THR A 265 -27.55 -1.08 -12.63
N PRO A 266 -27.48 -0.74 -13.94
CA PRO A 266 -28.59 -0.86 -14.87
C PRO A 266 -29.16 -2.29 -14.96
N PRO A 267 -30.43 -2.49 -15.32
CA PRO A 267 -31.10 -3.79 -15.31
C PRO A 267 -30.35 -4.94 -15.97
N PRO A 268 -29.74 -4.81 -17.18
CA PRO A 268 -29.01 -5.91 -17.78
C PRO A 268 -27.83 -6.38 -16.93
N MET A 269 -27.06 -5.44 -16.39
CA MET A 269 -25.90 -5.73 -15.55
C MET A 269 -26.31 -6.25 -14.17
N ARG A 270 -27.42 -5.72 -13.63
CA ARG A 270 -28.02 -6.22 -12.39
C ARG A 270 -28.36 -7.71 -12.47
N ALA A 271 -28.95 -8.14 -13.57
CA ALA A 271 -29.27 -9.55 -13.80
C ALA A 271 -28.00 -10.43 -13.84
N VAL A 272 -26.95 -9.95 -14.49
CA VAL A 272 -25.64 -10.63 -14.54
C VAL A 272 -25.03 -10.73 -13.14
N PHE A 273 -24.97 -9.63 -12.39
CA PHE A 273 -24.36 -9.60 -11.06
C PHE A 273 -25.17 -10.35 -10.01
N ALA A 274 -26.48 -10.38 -10.12
CA ALA A 274 -27.34 -11.21 -9.25
C ALA A 274 -27.09 -12.72 -9.48
N ASN A 275 -26.62 -13.10 -10.67
CA ASN A 275 -26.40 -14.50 -11.05
C ASN A 275 -24.91 -14.84 -11.22
N VAL A 276 -24.00 -14.15 -10.50
CA VAL A 276 -22.55 -14.37 -10.60
C VAL A 276 -22.17 -15.82 -10.42
N ALA A 277 -22.83 -16.55 -9.53
CA ALA A 277 -22.53 -17.97 -9.30
C ALA A 277 -22.75 -18.82 -10.56
N LEU A 278 -23.83 -18.59 -11.29
CA LEU A 278 -24.17 -19.29 -12.53
C LEU A 278 -23.33 -18.79 -13.72
N LEU A 279 -22.98 -17.51 -13.72
CA LEU A 279 -22.28 -16.84 -14.81
C LEU A 279 -20.77 -16.72 -14.54
N ARG A 280 -20.23 -17.51 -13.61
CA ARG A 280 -18.82 -17.41 -13.20
C ARG A 280 -17.86 -17.56 -14.36
N ALA A 281 -18.06 -18.59 -15.21
CA ALA A 281 -17.18 -18.85 -16.35
C ALA A 281 -17.19 -17.71 -17.40
N PRO A 282 -18.33 -17.22 -17.90
CA PRO A 282 -18.34 -16.10 -18.85
C PRO A 282 -17.82 -14.80 -18.22
N ILE A 283 -18.08 -14.55 -16.93
CA ILE A 283 -17.54 -13.38 -16.21
C ILE A 283 -16.01 -13.47 -16.13
N THR A 284 -15.47 -14.61 -15.72
CA THR A 284 -14.02 -14.85 -15.67
C THR A 284 -13.38 -14.62 -17.03
N TRP A 285 -13.98 -15.14 -18.10
CA TRP A 285 -13.47 -14.96 -19.46
C TRP A 285 -13.50 -13.47 -19.90
N LEU A 286 -14.52 -12.72 -19.52
CA LEU A 286 -14.65 -11.29 -19.86
C LEU A 286 -13.61 -10.41 -19.14
N PHE A 287 -13.38 -10.67 -17.86
CA PHE A 287 -12.42 -9.89 -17.05
C PHE A 287 -10.98 -10.37 -17.20
N GLY A 288 -10.75 -11.51 -17.77
CA GLY A 288 -9.42 -12.08 -17.98
C GLY A 288 -8.78 -11.74 -19.32
N ARG A 289 -9.41 -10.90 -20.12
CA ARG A 289 -8.88 -10.36 -21.36
C ARG A 289 -8.34 -8.96 -21.15
#